data_4c5a13f4055a9a674ba3b576eb966bdb
#
_entry.id   4c5a13f4055a9a674ba3b576eb966bdb
#
_cell.length_a   1.000
_cell.length_b   1.000
_cell.length_c   1.000
_cell.angle_alpha   90.00
_cell.angle_beta   90.00
_cell.angle_gamma   90.00
#
_symmetry.space_group_name_H-M   'P 1'
#
loop_
_entity.id
_entity.type
_entity.pdbx_description
1 polymer ?
#
loop_
_entity_poly.entity_id
_entity_poly.type
_entity_poly.pdbx_seq_one_letter_code
_entity_poly.pdbx_strand_id
1 'polypeptide(L)'
;MLKTENKYFILDNPRKKGIRTFIKQNLIETKCFIYKSLLDISHPKITEKKYKVSVCAIFKNEAPYLKEWIEFNHLVGVEHFYMYNNNSEDDYLSVLNPYIEKGWITLVQWPHNQMQMESYKDCIKNFASETKWLGFIDIDEFIVPKSTDNIYDFLQPFERKRGAVSIYWRLYGSSGLIERDLKSSVAQDFTVCWPKYSDVGKCFYNTAFKFDFNTKKNSCLHHNFWANWHGINLPPVNIFDKICFGGRNIAKKEDFPIQINHYFTKSYKEYAIKRAKGDVYFKTNPHDEEYFYEHEMKCTAVDYSAYKYLIKLKLAMEKHD
;
A
#
# COMPACT_ATOMS: atom_id res chain seq x y z
N MET A 1 17.92 -26.93 -14.99
CA MET A 1 17.44 -26.16 -13.83
C MET A 1 16.95 -24.83 -14.32
N LEU A 2 15.64 -24.58 -14.39
CA LEU A 2 15.11 -23.27 -14.78
C LEU A 2 15.50 -22.28 -13.68
N LYS A 3 16.19 -21.19 -14.05
CA LYS A 3 16.49 -20.11 -13.11
C LYS A 3 15.16 -19.55 -12.60
N THR A 4 14.94 -19.61 -11.31
CA THR A 4 13.72 -19.09 -10.66
C THR A 4 13.74 -17.56 -10.53
N GLU A 5 14.89 -16.94 -10.68
CA GLU A 5 15.08 -15.50 -10.77
C GLU A 5 15.56 -15.13 -12.16
N ASN A 6 14.85 -14.24 -12.82
CA ASN A 6 15.33 -13.59 -14.01
C ASN A 6 15.68 -12.10 -13.72
N LYS A 7 16.30 -11.46 -14.69
CA LYS A 7 16.78 -10.09 -14.58
C LYS A 7 15.66 -9.05 -14.36
N TYR A 8 14.44 -9.34 -14.80
CA TYR A 8 13.37 -8.37 -14.91
C TYR A 8 12.17 -8.69 -14.00
N PHE A 9 11.98 -9.97 -13.69
CA PHE A 9 10.79 -10.48 -13.08
C PHE A 9 11.12 -11.63 -12.13
N ILE A 10 10.51 -11.66 -10.95
CA ILE A 10 10.64 -12.77 -10.00
C ILE A 10 9.39 -13.62 -10.14
N LEU A 11 9.56 -14.84 -10.61
CA LEU A 11 8.48 -15.83 -10.67
C LEU A 11 8.39 -16.58 -9.36
N ASP A 12 7.22 -16.62 -8.78
CA ASP A 12 6.90 -17.62 -7.79
C ASP A 12 6.13 -18.76 -8.45
N ASN A 13 6.65 -19.88 -8.37
CA ASN A 13 6.14 -21.24 -8.38
C ASN A 13 7.02 -22.23 -9.14
N PRO A 14 8.05 -22.80 -8.52
CA PRO A 14 8.88 -23.85 -9.11
C PRO A 14 8.14 -25.20 -9.28
N ARG A 15 6.88 -25.30 -8.85
CA ARG A 15 6.16 -26.60 -8.80
C ARG A 15 5.53 -27.03 -10.11
N LYS A 16 5.30 -26.13 -11.07
CA LYS A 16 4.75 -26.50 -12.38
C LYS A 16 5.86 -26.73 -13.38
N LYS A 17 6.29 -27.98 -13.56
CA LYS A 17 7.23 -28.43 -14.59
C LYS A 17 6.45 -28.86 -15.84
N GLY A 18 6.92 -28.49 -17.03
CA GLY A 18 6.34 -28.95 -18.29
C GLY A 18 6.57 -27.96 -19.44
N ILE A 19 6.41 -28.42 -20.68
CA ILE A 19 6.67 -27.63 -21.89
C ILE A 19 5.79 -26.38 -21.95
N ARG A 20 4.53 -26.46 -21.52
CA ARG A 20 3.60 -25.32 -21.46
C ARG A 20 4.09 -24.24 -20.48
N THR A 21 4.64 -24.65 -19.34
CA THR A 21 5.22 -23.72 -18.36
C THR A 21 6.47 -23.06 -18.91
N PHE A 22 7.33 -23.81 -19.57
CA PHE A 22 8.52 -23.30 -20.25
C PHE A 22 8.18 -22.24 -21.31
N ILE A 23 7.22 -22.53 -22.20
CA ILE A 23 6.77 -21.57 -23.22
C ILE A 23 6.19 -20.31 -22.56
N LYS A 24 5.33 -20.47 -21.55
CA LYS A 24 4.74 -19.34 -20.82
C LYS A 24 5.82 -18.48 -20.14
N GLN A 25 6.85 -19.08 -19.57
CA GLN A 25 7.96 -18.35 -18.94
C GLN A 25 8.76 -17.56 -19.96
N ASN A 26 9.10 -18.14 -21.09
CA ASN A 26 9.82 -17.43 -22.17
C ASN A 26 9.00 -16.24 -22.72
N LEU A 27 7.69 -16.42 -22.89
CA LEU A 27 6.80 -15.33 -23.32
C LEU A 27 6.76 -14.19 -22.28
N ILE A 28 6.71 -14.53 -21.00
CA ILE A 28 6.76 -13.53 -19.92
C ILE A 28 8.12 -12.83 -19.89
N GLU A 29 9.22 -13.55 -20.06
CA GLU A 29 10.56 -12.96 -20.10
C GLU A 29 10.73 -12.01 -21.29
N THR A 30 10.26 -12.41 -22.47
CA THR A 30 10.26 -11.54 -23.67
C THR A 30 9.43 -10.27 -23.41
N LYS A 31 8.24 -10.44 -22.82
CA LYS A 31 7.37 -9.32 -22.44
C LYS A 31 8.04 -8.41 -21.40
N CYS A 32 8.71 -8.98 -20.40
CA CYS A 32 9.48 -8.23 -19.42
C CYS A 32 10.62 -7.45 -20.05
N PHE A 33 11.34 -8.05 -21.00
CA PHE A 33 12.42 -7.38 -21.73
C PHE A 33 11.89 -6.14 -22.49
N ILE A 34 10.78 -6.30 -23.23
CA ILE A 34 10.16 -5.20 -23.97
C ILE A 34 9.74 -4.07 -23.02
N TYR A 35 9.01 -4.40 -21.96
CA TYR A 35 8.57 -3.37 -21.00
C TYR A 35 9.73 -2.74 -20.23
N LYS A 36 10.77 -3.51 -19.91
CA LYS A 36 11.96 -2.94 -19.24
C LYS A 36 12.66 -1.94 -20.16
N SER A 37 12.78 -2.26 -21.44
CA SER A 37 13.34 -1.32 -22.43
C SER A 37 12.49 -0.06 -22.55
N LEU A 38 11.15 -0.20 -22.61
CA LEU A 38 10.23 0.94 -22.61
C LEU A 38 10.35 1.79 -21.35
N LEU A 39 10.43 1.16 -20.18
CA LEU A 39 10.62 1.86 -18.91
C LEU A 39 11.97 2.58 -18.84
N ASP A 40 13.03 2.01 -19.41
CA ASP A 40 14.37 2.59 -19.36
C ASP A 40 14.53 3.80 -20.31
N ILE A 41 13.73 3.86 -21.39
CA ILE A 41 13.68 5.02 -22.29
C ILE A 41 12.60 6.04 -21.92
N SER A 42 11.69 5.69 -21.00
CA SER A 42 10.66 6.61 -20.55
C SER A 42 11.27 7.67 -19.60
N HIS A 43 11.26 8.91 -20.05
CA HIS A 43 11.78 10.05 -19.30
C HIS A 43 10.70 11.12 -19.19
N PRO A 44 9.84 11.09 -18.16
CA PRO A 44 8.86 12.12 -17.96
C PRO A 44 9.53 13.43 -17.55
N LYS A 45 8.89 14.54 -17.84
CA LYS A 45 9.33 15.84 -17.35
C LYS A 45 9.07 15.92 -15.85
N ILE A 46 10.12 15.90 -15.05
CA ILE A 46 10.04 16.11 -13.61
C ILE A 46 9.83 17.60 -13.34
N THR A 47 8.82 17.91 -12.55
CA THR A 47 8.51 19.27 -12.09
C THR A 47 8.47 19.30 -10.57
N GLU A 48 8.81 20.44 -10.00
CA GLU A 48 8.58 20.64 -8.57
C GLU A 48 7.08 20.67 -8.29
N LYS A 49 6.69 20.08 -7.18
CA LYS A 49 5.32 19.98 -6.71
C LYS A 49 5.23 20.35 -5.24
N LYS A 50 4.04 20.66 -4.79
CA LYS A 50 3.77 21.09 -3.42
C LYS A 50 4.22 20.03 -2.40
N TYR A 51 3.97 18.74 -2.72
CA TYR A 51 4.31 17.62 -1.85
C TYR A 51 5.22 16.62 -2.58
N LYS A 52 6.16 16.01 -1.83
CA LYS A 52 6.99 14.92 -2.33
C LYS A 52 6.22 13.61 -2.36
N VAL A 53 5.54 13.29 -1.25
CA VAL A 53 4.72 12.08 -1.13
C VAL A 53 3.40 12.43 -0.48
N SER A 54 2.32 12.02 -1.11
CA SER A 54 0.98 12.07 -0.53
C SER A 54 0.34 10.69 -0.59
N VAL A 55 -0.64 10.45 0.26
CA VAL A 55 -1.44 9.23 0.23
C VAL A 55 -2.93 9.56 0.11
N CYS A 56 -3.66 8.68 -0.56
CA CYS A 56 -5.11 8.68 -0.63
C CYS A 56 -5.63 7.46 0.12
N ALA A 57 -6.59 7.69 1.03
CA ALA A 57 -7.28 6.65 1.76
C ALA A 57 -8.78 6.89 1.76
N ILE A 58 -9.57 5.84 1.56
CA ILE A 58 -11.01 5.84 1.82
C ILE A 58 -11.26 5.15 3.15
N PHE A 59 -12.15 5.72 3.97
CA PHE A 59 -12.40 5.19 5.30
C PHE A 59 -13.89 5.25 5.67
N LYS A 60 -14.30 4.35 6.56
CA LYS A 60 -15.62 4.34 7.18
C LYS A 60 -15.53 3.84 8.62
N ASN A 61 -15.93 4.70 9.58
CA ASN A 61 -15.92 4.39 11.01
C ASN A 61 -14.55 3.89 11.51
N GLU A 62 -13.49 4.67 11.26
CA GLU A 62 -12.11 4.37 11.63
C GLU A 62 -11.53 5.39 12.64
N ALA A 63 -12.36 6.23 13.28
CA ALA A 63 -11.91 7.26 14.21
C ALA A 63 -10.86 6.79 15.23
N PRO A 64 -10.97 5.58 15.85
CA PRO A 64 -10.00 5.11 16.83
C PRO A 64 -8.57 4.88 16.28
N TYR A 65 -8.42 4.79 14.97
CA TYR A 65 -7.14 4.46 14.32
C TYR A 65 -6.53 5.64 13.56
N LEU A 66 -7.34 6.65 13.21
CA LEU A 66 -6.92 7.75 12.33
C LEU A 66 -5.74 8.52 12.88
N LYS A 67 -5.73 8.86 14.19
CA LYS A 67 -4.66 9.64 14.81
C LYS A 67 -3.30 8.94 14.66
N GLU A 68 -3.21 7.68 15.09
CA GLU A 68 -1.98 6.92 14.99
C GLU A 68 -1.53 6.72 13.54
N TRP A 69 -2.47 6.40 12.64
CA TRP A 69 -2.18 6.18 11.23
C TRP A 69 -1.63 7.44 10.54
N ILE A 70 -2.21 8.61 10.82
CA ILE A 70 -1.74 9.90 10.29
C ILE A 70 -0.35 10.22 10.82
N GLU A 71 -0.17 10.19 12.14
CA GLU A 71 1.09 10.52 12.78
C GLU A 71 2.22 9.59 12.35
N PHE A 72 1.97 8.27 12.26
CA PHE A 72 2.97 7.32 11.82
C PHE A 72 3.38 7.56 10.37
N ASN A 73 2.42 7.66 9.45
CA ASN A 73 2.73 7.86 8.04
C ASN A 73 3.35 9.24 7.77
N HIS A 74 2.97 10.26 8.53
CA HIS A 74 3.64 11.58 8.49
C HIS A 74 5.08 11.50 8.97
N LEU A 75 5.32 10.80 10.07
CA LEU A 75 6.67 10.59 10.63
C LEU A 75 7.63 9.92 9.64
N VAL A 76 7.14 9.05 8.77
CA VAL A 76 7.93 8.38 7.74
C VAL A 76 7.95 9.11 6.40
N GLY A 77 7.45 10.35 6.34
CA GLY A 77 7.62 11.26 5.20
C GLY A 77 6.45 11.40 4.25
N VAL A 78 5.24 10.98 4.66
CA VAL A 78 4.01 11.40 3.96
C VAL A 78 3.71 12.85 4.34
N GLU A 79 3.67 13.73 3.35
CA GLU A 79 3.51 15.18 3.58
C GLU A 79 2.05 15.63 3.51
N HIS A 80 1.18 14.84 2.83
CA HIS A 80 -0.24 15.18 2.72
C HIS A 80 -1.12 13.94 2.57
N PHE A 81 -2.36 14.03 3.09
CA PHE A 81 -3.35 12.95 3.12
C PHE A 81 -4.65 13.40 2.44
N TYR A 82 -5.05 12.71 1.37
CA TYR A 82 -6.36 12.87 0.74
C TYR A 82 -7.30 11.82 1.33
N MET A 83 -8.15 12.26 2.27
CA MET A 83 -9.00 11.39 3.08
C MET A 83 -10.44 11.39 2.56
N TYR A 84 -10.91 10.25 2.06
CA TYR A 84 -12.24 10.07 1.50
C TYR A 84 -13.15 9.44 2.53
N ASN A 85 -14.07 10.23 3.11
CA ASN A 85 -15.04 9.73 4.10
C ASN A 85 -16.20 9.01 3.41
N ASN A 86 -16.34 7.72 3.64
CA ASN A 86 -17.41 6.90 3.10
C ASN A 86 -18.55 6.71 4.11
N ASN A 87 -19.30 7.77 4.38
CA ASN A 87 -20.45 7.76 5.31
C ASN A 87 -20.07 7.24 6.72
N SER A 88 -19.03 7.79 7.33
CA SER A 88 -18.71 7.51 8.73
C SER A 88 -19.73 8.17 9.65
N GLU A 89 -20.10 7.45 10.70
CA GLU A 89 -21.04 7.86 11.75
C GLU A 89 -20.34 8.04 13.11
N ASP A 90 -19.05 7.69 13.18
CA ASP A 90 -18.20 7.87 14.37
C ASP A 90 -17.64 9.31 14.44
N ASP A 91 -16.91 9.60 15.51
CA ASP A 91 -16.35 10.93 15.76
C ASP A 91 -15.03 11.21 15.00
N TYR A 92 -14.99 10.82 13.71
CA TYR A 92 -13.81 11.03 12.85
C TYR A 92 -13.45 12.53 12.69
N LEU A 93 -14.44 13.43 12.73
CA LEU A 93 -14.19 14.85 12.52
C LEU A 93 -13.38 15.47 13.66
N SER A 94 -13.68 15.13 14.92
CA SER A 94 -12.88 15.61 16.06
C SER A 94 -11.42 15.18 15.94
N VAL A 95 -11.17 13.97 15.43
CA VAL A 95 -9.82 13.47 15.21
C VAL A 95 -9.11 14.14 14.03
N LEU A 96 -9.83 14.42 12.94
CA LEU A 96 -9.22 14.97 11.72
C LEU A 96 -9.03 16.49 11.74
N ASN A 97 -9.90 17.24 12.44
CA ASN A 97 -9.89 18.70 12.42
C ASN A 97 -8.53 19.32 12.75
N PRO A 98 -7.77 18.88 13.77
CA PRO A 98 -6.45 19.44 14.05
C PRO A 98 -5.45 19.28 12.89
N TYR A 99 -5.57 18.23 12.11
CA TYR A 99 -4.71 17.97 10.94
C TYR A 99 -5.18 18.70 9.68
N ILE A 100 -6.50 18.93 9.56
CA ILE A 100 -7.08 19.77 8.50
C ILE A 100 -6.61 21.21 8.68
N GLU A 101 -6.69 21.74 9.89
CA GLU A 101 -6.24 23.10 10.23
C GLU A 101 -4.74 23.31 9.99
N LYS A 102 -3.91 22.26 10.18
CA LYS A 102 -2.48 22.26 9.85
C LYS A 102 -2.21 22.16 8.35
N GLY A 103 -3.23 21.90 7.52
CA GLY A 103 -3.06 21.69 6.10
C GLY A 103 -2.45 20.32 5.71
N TRP A 104 -2.43 19.36 6.64
CA TRP A 104 -1.95 18.00 6.35
C TRP A 104 -2.99 17.15 5.63
N ILE A 105 -4.28 17.47 5.81
CA ILE A 105 -5.39 16.68 5.29
C ILE A 105 -6.26 17.52 4.36
N THR A 106 -6.63 16.93 3.23
CA THR A 106 -7.78 17.30 2.42
C THR A 106 -8.87 16.27 2.63
N LEU A 107 -9.96 16.63 3.30
CA LEU A 107 -11.11 15.77 3.54
C LEU A 107 -12.12 15.88 2.40
N VAL A 108 -12.49 14.76 1.81
CA VAL A 108 -13.49 14.64 0.75
C VAL A 108 -14.66 13.80 1.25
N GLN A 109 -15.88 14.30 1.15
CA GLN A 109 -17.08 13.50 1.42
C GLN A 109 -17.39 12.61 0.21
N TRP A 110 -17.42 11.29 0.43
CA TRP A 110 -17.59 10.27 -0.62
C TRP A 110 -18.75 9.33 -0.30
N PRO A 111 -20.00 9.77 -0.39
CA PRO A 111 -21.18 9.00 0.03
C PRO A 111 -21.61 7.93 -1.02
N HIS A 112 -20.63 7.16 -1.52
CA HIS A 112 -20.85 6.18 -2.57
C HIS A 112 -20.47 4.78 -2.09
N ASN A 113 -21.44 3.87 -2.04
CA ASN A 113 -21.19 2.49 -1.63
C ASN A 113 -20.36 1.72 -2.67
N GLN A 114 -19.38 0.93 -2.22
CA GLN A 114 -18.56 0.03 -3.05
C GLN A 114 -17.81 0.74 -4.21
N MET A 115 -17.43 2.01 -4.02
CA MET A 115 -16.77 2.84 -5.03
C MET A 115 -15.34 3.25 -4.62
N GLN A 116 -14.57 2.31 -4.07
CA GLN A 116 -13.18 2.56 -3.67
C GLN A 116 -12.29 2.93 -4.88
N MET A 117 -12.42 2.23 -5.99
CA MET A 117 -11.60 2.51 -7.17
C MET A 117 -11.94 3.88 -7.79
N GLU A 118 -13.19 4.26 -7.73
CA GLU A 118 -13.68 5.56 -8.21
C GLU A 118 -13.16 6.70 -7.34
N SER A 119 -13.08 6.53 -6.01
CA SER A 119 -12.48 7.53 -5.11
C SER A 119 -10.99 7.74 -5.41
N TYR A 120 -10.25 6.66 -5.70
CA TYR A 120 -8.85 6.75 -6.09
C TYR A 120 -8.64 7.44 -7.45
N LYS A 121 -9.53 7.19 -8.42
CA LYS A 121 -9.52 7.89 -9.72
C LYS A 121 -9.87 9.37 -9.56
N ASP A 122 -10.82 9.68 -8.68
CA ASP A 122 -11.17 11.06 -8.35
C ASP A 122 -9.98 11.78 -7.70
N CYS A 123 -9.29 11.13 -6.76
CA CYS A 123 -8.06 11.65 -6.16
C CYS A 123 -6.97 11.92 -7.21
N ILE A 124 -6.74 11.00 -8.14
CA ILE A 124 -5.78 11.21 -9.24
C ILE A 124 -6.17 12.42 -10.08
N LYS A 125 -7.44 12.52 -10.44
CA LYS A 125 -7.97 13.60 -11.31
C LYS A 125 -7.79 14.98 -10.67
N ASN A 126 -8.07 15.10 -9.37
CA ASN A 126 -8.12 16.37 -8.68
C ASN A 126 -6.79 16.77 -8.06
N PHE A 127 -5.98 15.82 -7.58
CA PHE A 127 -4.85 16.12 -6.71
C PHE A 127 -3.48 15.59 -7.19
N ALA A 128 -3.40 14.76 -8.24
CA ALA A 128 -2.10 14.25 -8.71
C ALA A 128 -1.15 15.37 -9.19
N SER A 129 -1.67 16.55 -9.54
CA SER A 129 -0.85 17.70 -9.92
C SER A 129 -0.07 18.30 -8.75
N GLU A 130 -0.50 18.05 -7.49
CA GLU A 130 0.07 18.64 -6.29
C GLU A 130 1.23 17.82 -5.69
N THR A 131 1.35 16.55 -6.02
CA THR A 131 2.30 15.63 -5.39
C THR A 131 3.18 14.91 -6.40
N LYS A 132 4.47 14.62 -6.04
CA LYS A 132 5.38 13.84 -6.90
C LYS A 132 5.00 12.36 -6.90
N TRP A 133 4.69 11.81 -5.72
CA TRP A 133 4.28 10.43 -5.53
C TRP A 133 2.94 10.35 -4.81
N LEU A 134 2.00 9.59 -5.35
CA LEU A 134 0.69 9.36 -4.77
C LEU A 134 0.51 7.88 -4.44
N GLY A 135 0.42 7.55 -3.16
CA GLY A 135 0.12 6.22 -2.65
C GLY A 135 -1.38 6.02 -2.41
N PHE A 136 -1.83 4.75 -2.48
CA PHE A 136 -3.20 4.37 -2.15
C PHE A 136 -3.13 3.30 -1.08
N ILE A 137 -3.34 3.67 0.19
CA ILE A 137 -3.21 2.78 1.35
C ILE A 137 -4.46 2.85 2.23
N ASP A 138 -4.73 1.76 2.94
CA ASP A 138 -5.88 1.66 3.84
C ASP A 138 -5.48 2.10 5.26
N ILE A 139 -6.48 2.38 6.14
CA ILE A 139 -6.22 2.89 7.50
C ILE A 139 -5.54 1.85 8.42
N ASP A 140 -5.50 0.61 8.03
CA ASP A 140 -4.78 -0.45 8.74
C ASP A 140 -3.41 -0.78 8.13
N GLU A 141 -2.88 0.11 7.27
CA GLU A 141 -1.61 -0.03 6.57
C GLU A 141 -0.62 1.06 6.94
N PHE A 142 0.56 0.66 7.39
CA PHE A 142 1.61 1.56 7.87
C PHE A 142 2.86 1.39 7.02
N ILE A 143 3.36 2.50 6.44
CA ILE A 143 4.56 2.49 5.61
C ILE A 143 5.79 2.41 6.51
N VAL A 144 6.63 1.39 6.32
CA VAL A 144 7.82 1.18 7.16
C VAL A 144 9.09 1.16 6.30
N PRO A 145 9.75 2.32 6.09
CA PRO A 145 11.09 2.37 5.52
C PRO A 145 12.09 1.71 6.47
N LYS A 146 12.90 0.77 5.95
CA LYS A 146 13.90 0.02 6.74
C LYS A 146 15.33 0.47 6.45
N SER A 147 15.63 0.73 5.18
CA SER A 147 16.96 1.16 4.72
C SER A 147 17.13 2.67 4.59
N THR A 148 16.03 3.43 4.64
CA THR A 148 16.00 4.89 4.61
C THR A 148 15.24 5.43 5.81
N ASP A 149 15.32 6.73 6.07
CA ASP A 149 14.59 7.35 7.18
C ASP A 149 13.15 7.67 6.80
N ASN A 150 12.90 7.92 5.52
CA ASN A 150 11.56 8.25 5.01
C ASN A 150 11.28 7.58 3.66
N ILE A 151 10.02 7.57 3.26
CA ILE A 151 9.56 6.96 2.02
C ILE A 151 10.07 7.69 0.77
N TYR A 152 10.22 9.02 0.81
CA TYR A 152 10.68 9.75 -0.37
C TYR A 152 12.10 9.39 -0.75
N ASP A 153 13.01 9.25 0.23
CA ASP A 153 14.40 8.84 0.00
C ASP A 153 14.46 7.45 -0.67
N PHE A 154 13.51 6.58 -0.34
CA PHE A 154 13.37 5.29 -1.01
C PHE A 154 12.84 5.42 -2.44
N LEU A 155 11.84 6.29 -2.68
CA LEU A 155 11.19 6.44 -3.99
C LEU A 155 11.99 7.30 -4.98
N GLN A 156 12.82 8.21 -4.51
CA GLN A 156 13.57 9.16 -5.33
C GLN A 156 14.40 8.50 -6.47
N PRO A 157 15.10 7.38 -6.28
CA PRO A 157 15.85 6.71 -7.35
C PRO A 157 14.98 6.25 -8.53
N PHE A 158 13.68 6.02 -8.29
CA PHE A 158 12.71 5.59 -9.31
C PHE A 158 12.09 6.76 -10.09
N GLU A 159 12.19 7.99 -9.59
CA GLU A 159 11.41 9.16 -10.06
C GLU A 159 11.58 9.44 -11.55
N ARG A 160 12.80 9.24 -12.08
CA ARG A 160 13.11 9.57 -13.48
C ARG A 160 12.63 8.55 -14.50
N LYS A 161 12.33 7.30 -14.10
CA LYS A 161 12.12 6.20 -15.04
C LYS A 161 10.96 5.27 -14.71
N ARG A 162 10.35 5.37 -13.55
CA ARG A 162 9.33 4.42 -13.12
C ARG A 162 8.02 5.11 -12.86
N GLY A 163 6.98 4.67 -13.53
CA GLY A 163 5.64 5.24 -13.41
C GLY A 163 4.92 4.82 -12.13
N ALA A 164 5.30 3.68 -11.56
CA ALA A 164 4.79 3.25 -10.26
C ALA A 164 5.74 2.24 -9.60
N VAL A 165 5.77 2.23 -8.27
CA VAL A 165 6.52 1.29 -7.44
C VAL A 165 5.57 0.55 -6.51
N SER A 166 5.62 -0.78 -6.52
CA SER A 166 4.84 -1.65 -5.63
C SER A 166 5.65 -2.02 -4.40
N ILE A 167 5.11 -1.71 -3.22
CA ILE A 167 5.67 -2.03 -1.91
C ILE A 167 4.85 -3.16 -1.31
N TYR A 168 5.53 -4.23 -0.89
CA TYR A 168 4.88 -5.45 -0.42
C TYR A 168 4.32 -5.32 0.99
N TRP A 169 3.23 -6.05 1.26
CA TRP A 169 2.68 -6.21 2.60
C TRP A 169 3.50 -7.17 3.45
N ARG A 170 3.69 -6.79 4.69
CA ARG A 170 3.94 -7.67 5.81
C ARG A 170 2.61 -7.85 6.55
N LEU A 171 2.08 -9.07 6.55
CA LEU A 171 0.76 -9.36 7.13
C LEU A 171 0.91 -9.68 8.60
N TYR A 172 0.23 -8.92 9.44
CA TYR A 172 0.23 -9.07 10.89
C TYR A 172 -1.05 -9.74 11.37
N GLY A 173 -0.93 -10.56 12.43
CA GLY A 173 -2.04 -11.17 13.14
C GLY A 173 -2.39 -10.42 14.43
N SER A 174 -3.23 -11.05 15.22
CA SER A 174 -3.74 -10.48 16.48
C SER A 174 -2.70 -10.40 17.59
N SER A 175 -1.53 -11.00 17.44
CA SER A 175 -0.53 -11.21 18.51
C SER A 175 -1.13 -11.91 19.75
N GLY A 176 -2.20 -12.71 19.57
CA GLY A 176 -2.92 -13.40 20.65
C GLY A 176 -3.89 -12.52 21.44
N LEU A 177 -4.12 -11.29 21.04
CA LEU A 177 -5.01 -10.37 21.73
C LEU A 177 -6.48 -10.62 21.37
N ILE A 178 -7.31 -10.93 22.37
CA ILE A 178 -8.77 -10.97 22.20
C ILE A 178 -9.31 -9.54 22.11
N GLU A 179 -8.81 -8.65 22.96
CA GLU A 179 -9.16 -7.25 23.04
C GLU A 179 -7.92 -6.44 23.40
N ARG A 180 -7.86 -5.18 23.00
CA ARG A 180 -6.77 -4.27 23.39
C ARG A 180 -7.32 -2.96 23.95
N ASP A 181 -6.48 -2.24 24.66
CA ASP A 181 -6.74 -0.83 24.97
C ASP A 181 -6.56 0.00 23.69
N LEU A 182 -7.63 0.66 23.24
CA LEU A 182 -7.58 1.51 22.03
C LEU A 182 -6.68 2.76 22.20
N LYS A 183 -6.24 3.06 23.43
CA LYS A 183 -5.22 4.09 23.68
C LYS A 183 -3.79 3.59 23.44
N SER A 184 -3.59 2.26 23.38
CA SER A 184 -2.29 1.71 23.02
C SER A 184 -2.04 1.80 21.52
N SER A 185 -0.77 1.70 21.10
CA SER A 185 -0.35 1.81 19.70
C SER A 185 -0.56 0.50 18.95
N VAL A 186 -1.18 0.54 17.77
CA VAL A 186 -1.29 -0.58 16.83
C VAL A 186 0.10 -1.13 16.49
N ALA A 187 1.07 -0.23 16.21
CA ALA A 187 2.44 -0.62 15.87
C ALA A 187 3.17 -1.28 17.05
N GLN A 188 2.77 -1.01 18.28
CA GLN A 188 3.32 -1.66 19.49
C GLN A 188 2.69 -3.02 19.76
N ASP A 189 1.36 -3.11 19.66
CA ASP A 189 0.60 -4.26 20.13
C ASP A 189 0.70 -5.46 19.17
N PHE A 190 0.75 -5.17 17.87
CA PHE A 190 0.75 -6.22 16.85
C PHE A 190 2.12 -6.40 16.23
N THR A 191 2.85 -7.39 16.73
CA THR A 191 4.22 -7.74 16.31
C THR A 191 4.34 -9.12 15.67
N VAL A 192 3.35 -9.98 15.86
CA VAL A 192 3.34 -11.33 15.29
C VAL A 192 2.79 -11.27 13.86
N CYS A 193 3.51 -11.88 12.93
CA CYS A 193 3.23 -11.74 11.50
C CYS A 193 3.51 -13.03 10.72
N TRP A 194 3.12 -13.05 9.46
CA TRP A 194 3.53 -14.12 8.55
C TRP A 194 5.04 -14.11 8.34
N PRO A 195 5.70 -15.28 8.24
CA PRO A 195 7.16 -15.36 8.03
C PRO A 195 7.57 -14.86 6.63
N LYS A 196 6.66 -14.85 5.67
CA LYS A 196 6.89 -14.41 4.30
C LYS A 196 6.12 -13.12 4.02
N TYR A 197 6.69 -12.28 3.15
CA TYR A 197 5.94 -11.16 2.58
C TYR A 197 4.81 -11.67 1.68
N SER A 198 3.71 -10.92 1.63
CA SER A 198 2.65 -11.17 0.67
C SER A 198 3.16 -10.92 -0.75
N ASP A 199 2.60 -11.63 -1.73
CA ASP A 199 2.81 -11.35 -3.15
C ASP A 199 2.01 -10.13 -3.65
N VAL A 200 1.23 -9.54 -2.75
CA VAL A 200 0.45 -8.32 -2.96
C VAL A 200 0.98 -7.23 -2.03
N GLY A 201 0.83 -5.99 -2.45
CA GLY A 201 1.18 -4.80 -1.68
C GLY A 201 0.45 -3.59 -2.24
N LYS A 202 0.97 -2.41 -2.00
CA LYS A 202 0.38 -1.16 -2.47
C LYS A 202 1.30 -0.44 -3.45
N CYS A 203 0.71 0.21 -4.44
CA CYS A 203 1.44 0.97 -5.44
C CYS A 203 1.53 2.45 -5.07
N PHE A 204 2.71 3.02 -5.27
CA PHE A 204 2.96 4.44 -5.27
C PHE A 204 3.12 4.90 -6.71
N TYR A 205 2.24 5.79 -7.15
CA TYR A 205 2.20 6.35 -8.49
C TYR A 205 3.10 7.58 -8.60
N ASN A 206 3.98 7.59 -9.59
CA ASN A 206 4.78 8.74 -9.99
C ASN A 206 3.96 9.65 -10.91
N THR A 207 3.53 10.77 -10.40
CA THR A 207 2.62 11.69 -11.09
C THR A 207 3.27 12.50 -12.22
N ALA A 208 4.56 12.32 -12.48
CA ALA A 208 5.21 12.82 -13.68
C ALA A 208 4.76 12.05 -14.93
N PHE A 209 4.30 10.82 -14.78
CA PHE A 209 3.62 10.04 -15.81
C PHE A 209 2.12 10.38 -15.84
N LYS A 210 1.48 10.12 -16.97
CA LYS A 210 0.02 10.29 -17.08
C LYS A 210 -0.71 9.06 -16.54
N PHE A 211 -1.98 9.25 -16.20
CA PHE A 211 -2.91 8.18 -15.89
C PHE A 211 -3.91 8.01 -17.04
N ASP A 212 -4.11 6.76 -17.48
CA ASP A 212 -5.11 6.41 -18.49
C ASP A 212 -6.37 5.92 -17.81
N PHE A 213 -7.39 6.77 -17.75
CA PHE A 213 -8.67 6.48 -17.12
C PHE A 213 -9.48 5.39 -17.85
N ASN A 214 -9.15 5.10 -19.11
CA ASN A 214 -9.88 4.15 -19.96
C ASN A 214 -9.28 2.74 -19.94
N THR A 215 -8.10 2.57 -19.36
CA THR A 215 -7.45 1.26 -19.35
C THR A 215 -8.07 0.32 -18.32
N LYS A 216 -8.37 -0.93 -18.74
CA LYS A 216 -8.78 -2.01 -17.84
C LYS A 216 -7.62 -2.53 -16.96
N LYS A 217 -6.37 -2.15 -17.25
CA LYS A 217 -5.20 -2.57 -16.47
C LYS A 217 -5.21 -2.01 -15.05
N ASN A 218 -5.90 -0.90 -14.82
CA ASN A 218 -6.03 -0.22 -13.53
C ASN A 218 -7.33 -0.56 -12.78
N SER A 219 -7.88 -1.76 -12.99
CA SER A 219 -9.08 -2.22 -12.24
C SER A 219 -8.85 -2.35 -10.73
N CYS A 220 -7.60 -2.59 -10.30
CA CYS A 220 -7.15 -2.60 -8.91
C CYS A 220 -5.87 -1.75 -8.79
N LEU A 221 -5.98 -0.45 -9.09
CA LEU A 221 -4.83 0.45 -9.24
C LEU A 221 -3.98 0.56 -7.97
N HIS A 222 -4.55 0.43 -6.79
CA HIS A 222 -3.83 0.46 -5.52
C HIS A 222 -2.88 -0.73 -5.33
N HIS A 223 -3.12 -1.85 -6.02
CA HIS A 223 -2.24 -3.03 -6.01
C HIS A 223 -1.38 -3.16 -7.26
N ASN A 224 -1.86 -2.65 -8.40
CA ASN A 224 -1.20 -2.84 -9.69
C ASN A 224 -1.44 -1.62 -10.59
N PHE A 225 -0.63 -0.59 -10.39
CA PHE A 225 -0.77 0.69 -11.07
C PHE A 225 0.00 0.70 -12.40
N TRP A 226 -0.71 0.86 -13.51
CA TRP A 226 -0.13 1.07 -14.83
C TRP A 226 -0.14 2.55 -15.18
N ALA A 227 1.04 3.14 -15.24
CA ALA A 227 1.21 4.54 -15.66
C ALA A 227 1.21 4.65 -17.19
N ASN A 228 0.86 5.81 -17.71
CA ASN A 228 0.84 6.06 -19.15
C ASN A 228 1.98 7.00 -19.55
N TRP A 229 2.72 6.61 -20.58
CA TRP A 229 3.76 7.41 -21.22
C TRP A 229 3.53 7.44 -22.71
N HIS A 230 3.17 8.61 -23.27
CA HIS A 230 2.88 8.82 -24.70
C HIS A 230 1.90 7.78 -25.31
N GLY A 231 0.82 7.46 -24.57
CA GLY A 231 -0.18 6.48 -25.03
C GLY A 231 0.14 5.02 -24.71
N ILE A 232 1.35 4.74 -24.20
CA ILE A 232 1.78 3.38 -23.82
C ILE A 232 1.58 3.19 -22.33
N ASN A 233 0.81 2.16 -21.95
CA ASN A 233 0.65 1.80 -20.55
C ASN A 233 1.83 0.95 -20.07
N LEU A 234 2.58 1.48 -19.11
CA LEU A 234 3.77 0.89 -18.51
C LEU A 234 3.43 0.19 -17.19
N PRO A 235 3.89 -1.03 -16.94
CA PRO A 235 3.63 -1.75 -15.69
C PRO A 235 4.39 -1.13 -14.51
N PRO A 236 3.94 -1.34 -13.27
CA PRO A 236 4.73 -0.99 -12.11
C PRO A 236 5.98 -1.87 -12.00
N VAL A 237 6.95 -1.38 -11.24
CA VAL A 237 8.07 -2.18 -10.74
C VAL A 237 7.90 -2.43 -9.24
N ASN A 238 8.57 -3.46 -8.72
CA ASN A 238 8.66 -3.68 -7.29
C ASN A 238 9.84 -2.91 -6.67
N ILE A 239 9.99 -3.04 -5.36
CA ILE A 239 11.05 -2.41 -4.57
C ILE A 239 12.49 -2.77 -5.01
N PHE A 240 12.67 -3.77 -5.86
CA PHE A 240 13.95 -4.21 -6.44
C PHE A 240 14.10 -3.84 -7.92
N ASP A 241 13.29 -2.90 -8.43
CA ASP A 241 13.22 -2.50 -9.85
C ASP A 241 12.91 -3.66 -10.81
N LYS A 242 12.13 -4.65 -10.36
CA LYS A 242 11.65 -5.76 -11.18
C LYS A 242 10.20 -5.49 -11.60
N ILE A 243 9.88 -5.78 -12.87
CA ILE A 243 8.53 -5.56 -13.41
C ILE A 243 7.50 -6.43 -12.70
N CYS A 244 6.37 -5.83 -12.34
CA CYS A 244 5.21 -6.50 -11.73
C CYS A 244 4.07 -6.62 -12.73
N PHE A 245 3.57 -7.85 -12.95
CA PHE A 245 2.38 -8.11 -13.72
C PHE A 245 1.29 -8.71 -12.81
N GLY A 246 0.29 -7.90 -12.44
CA GLY A 246 -0.91 -8.39 -11.79
C GLY A 246 -0.76 -8.92 -10.37
N GLY A 247 0.09 -8.32 -9.56
CA GLY A 247 0.08 -8.50 -8.11
C GLY A 247 0.60 -9.85 -7.57
N ARG A 248 1.25 -10.68 -8.39
CA ARG A 248 1.76 -11.99 -7.96
C ARG A 248 3.27 -12.12 -8.21
N ASN A 249 4.04 -11.24 -7.59
CA ASN A 249 5.49 -11.22 -7.77
C ASN A 249 6.16 -11.34 -6.42
N ILE A 250 6.41 -12.55 -5.98
CA ILE A 250 7.08 -12.81 -4.71
C ILE A 250 8.56 -12.49 -4.87
N ALA A 251 9.03 -11.53 -4.11
CA ALA A 251 10.45 -11.32 -3.92
C ALA A 251 10.97 -12.38 -2.93
N LYS A 252 11.91 -13.19 -3.38
CA LYS A 252 12.54 -14.23 -2.55
C LYS A 252 13.61 -13.70 -1.60
N LYS A 253 13.89 -12.40 -1.62
CA LYS A 253 14.89 -11.79 -0.76
C LYS A 253 14.32 -11.53 0.63
N GLU A 254 15.16 -11.71 1.63
CA GLU A 254 14.81 -11.43 3.04
C GLU A 254 14.99 -9.97 3.40
N ASP A 255 15.90 -9.24 2.72
CA ASP A 255 16.23 -7.84 3.01
C ASP A 255 15.37 -6.89 2.18
N PHE A 256 14.15 -6.66 2.64
CA PHE A 256 13.27 -5.66 2.05
C PHE A 256 13.65 -4.27 2.56
N PRO A 257 14.00 -3.31 1.67
CA PRO A 257 14.39 -1.96 2.07
C PRO A 257 13.24 -1.13 2.66
N ILE A 258 12.02 -1.51 2.32
CA ILE A 258 10.75 -0.91 2.76
C ILE A 258 9.65 -1.95 2.72
N GLN A 259 8.67 -1.84 3.60
CA GLN A 259 7.47 -2.68 3.63
C GLN A 259 6.24 -1.85 4.01
N ILE A 260 5.07 -2.40 3.79
CA ILE A 260 3.82 -1.91 4.37
C ILE A 260 3.36 -2.94 5.41
N ASN A 261 3.33 -2.53 6.67
CA ASN A 261 2.72 -3.33 7.71
C ASN A 261 1.22 -3.27 7.54
N HIS A 262 0.59 -4.42 7.32
CA HIS A 262 -0.84 -4.54 7.17
C HIS A 262 -1.42 -5.23 8.40
N TYR A 263 -2.03 -4.44 9.27
CA TYR A 263 -2.65 -4.87 10.52
C TYR A 263 -4.11 -5.26 10.28
N PHE A 264 -4.31 -6.24 9.41
CA PHE A 264 -5.61 -6.60 8.86
C PHE A 264 -6.60 -7.08 9.93
N THR A 265 -6.15 -7.99 10.80
CA THR A 265 -7.00 -8.58 11.83
C THR A 265 -7.11 -7.71 13.07
N LYS A 266 -6.01 -7.06 13.49
CA LYS A 266 -5.88 -6.47 14.82
C LYS A 266 -6.27 -7.49 15.90
N SER A 267 -6.90 -7.10 17.03
CA SER A 267 -7.43 -8.05 18.01
C SER A 267 -8.67 -8.78 17.49
N TYR A 268 -9.03 -9.90 18.11
CA TYR A 268 -10.20 -10.69 17.71
C TYR A 268 -11.50 -9.84 17.72
N LYS A 269 -11.70 -9.03 18.78
CA LYS A 269 -12.88 -8.15 18.86
C LYS A 269 -12.87 -7.07 17.77
N GLU A 270 -11.73 -6.45 17.48
CA GLU A 270 -11.61 -5.47 16.38
C GLU A 270 -11.90 -6.11 15.02
N TYR A 271 -11.42 -7.35 14.80
CA TYR A 271 -11.76 -8.12 13.59
C TYR A 271 -13.26 -8.39 13.46
N ALA A 272 -13.91 -8.81 14.56
CA ALA A 272 -15.35 -9.06 14.58
C ALA A 272 -16.15 -7.79 14.25
N ILE A 273 -15.75 -6.63 14.79
CA ILE A 273 -16.35 -5.33 14.48
C ILE A 273 -16.14 -4.98 12.99
N LYS A 274 -14.92 -5.12 12.48
CA LYS A 274 -14.58 -4.87 11.07
C LYS A 274 -15.43 -5.74 10.14
N ARG A 275 -15.60 -7.02 10.47
CA ARG A 275 -16.44 -7.97 9.72
C ARG A 275 -17.92 -7.52 9.69
N ALA A 276 -18.44 -7.07 10.83
CA ALA A 276 -19.83 -6.63 10.94
C ALA A 276 -20.14 -5.35 10.14
N LYS A 277 -19.15 -4.46 9.94
CA LYS A 277 -19.31 -3.23 9.10
C LYS A 277 -19.50 -3.54 7.62
N GLY A 278 -19.20 -4.76 7.16
CA GLY A 278 -19.19 -5.13 5.73
C GLY A 278 -17.89 -4.72 5.02
N ASP A 279 -17.85 -4.98 3.73
CA ASP A 279 -16.67 -4.73 2.90
C ASP A 279 -16.93 -3.59 1.90
N VAL A 280 -15.93 -2.75 1.66
CA VAL A 280 -16.02 -1.61 0.72
C VAL A 280 -15.89 -2.03 -0.74
N TYR A 281 -15.43 -3.26 -0.99
CA TYR A 281 -15.20 -3.80 -2.33
C TYR A 281 -16.14 -4.98 -2.65
N PHE A 282 -16.33 -5.93 -1.70
CA PHE A 282 -17.13 -7.12 -1.89
C PHE A 282 -18.58 -6.91 -1.42
N LYS A 283 -19.56 -7.38 -2.20
CA LYS A 283 -20.99 -7.40 -1.80
C LYS A 283 -21.22 -8.34 -0.61
N THR A 284 -20.50 -9.46 -0.57
CA THR A 284 -20.49 -10.40 0.53
C THR A 284 -19.07 -10.42 1.10
N ASN A 285 -18.93 -10.15 2.39
CA ASN A 285 -17.63 -10.13 3.03
C ASN A 285 -17.03 -11.56 3.03
N PRO A 286 -15.91 -11.81 2.33
CA PRO A 286 -15.28 -13.12 2.27
C PRO A 286 -14.46 -13.45 3.52
N HIS A 287 -14.33 -12.50 4.44
CA HIS A 287 -13.50 -12.60 5.63
C HIS A 287 -14.37 -13.02 6.82
N ASP A 288 -14.68 -14.32 6.90
CA ASP A 288 -15.43 -14.92 8.00
C ASP A 288 -14.52 -15.28 9.20
N GLU A 289 -15.05 -15.99 10.17
CA GLU A 289 -14.29 -16.39 11.36
C GLU A 289 -13.23 -17.47 11.03
N GLU A 290 -13.50 -18.35 10.08
CA GLU A 290 -12.55 -19.36 9.61
C GLU A 290 -11.33 -18.67 8.96
N TYR A 291 -11.55 -17.62 8.17
CA TYR A 291 -10.49 -16.81 7.62
C TYR A 291 -9.59 -16.18 8.70
N PHE A 292 -10.17 -15.72 9.84
CA PHE A 292 -9.38 -15.21 10.96
C PHE A 292 -8.40 -16.28 11.48
N TYR A 293 -8.90 -17.47 11.79
CA TYR A 293 -8.05 -18.55 12.31
C TYR A 293 -7.02 -19.04 11.28
N GLU A 294 -7.39 -19.15 10.02
CA GLU A 294 -6.44 -19.47 8.96
C GLU A 294 -5.33 -18.42 8.82
N HIS A 295 -5.66 -17.15 9.03
CA HIS A 295 -4.69 -16.06 9.03
C HIS A 295 -3.75 -16.17 10.22
N GLU A 296 -4.29 -16.37 11.43
CA GLU A 296 -3.51 -16.53 12.67
C GLU A 296 -2.55 -17.74 12.62
N MET A 297 -2.99 -18.87 12.08
CA MET A 297 -2.11 -20.06 11.91
C MET A 297 -0.86 -19.78 11.05
N LYS A 298 -0.90 -18.78 10.18
CA LYS A 298 0.25 -18.37 9.37
C LYS A 298 1.14 -17.35 10.06
N CYS A 299 0.70 -16.78 11.17
CA CYS A 299 1.44 -15.78 11.96
C CYS A 299 2.44 -16.47 12.89
N THR A 300 3.59 -16.88 12.34
CA THR A 300 4.62 -17.66 13.03
C THR A 300 5.98 -16.95 13.15
N ALA A 301 6.04 -15.68 12.78
CA ALA A 301 7.23 -14.83 12.90
C ALA A 301 6.91 -13.58 13.72
N VAL A 302 7.95 -12.87 14.12
CA VAL A 302 7.86 -11.58 14.81
C VAL A 302 8.61 -10.53 13.99
N ASP A 303 8.04 -9.32 13.89
CA ASP A 303 8.66 -8.20 13.19
C ASP A 303 8.51 -6.91 14.02
N TYR A 304 9.65 -6.35 14.42
CA TYR A 304 9.77 -5.11 15.18
C TYR A 304 10.24 -3.93 14.31
N SER A 305 10.15 -4.01 12.98
CA SER A 305 10.68 -2.96 12.10
C SER A 305 10.03 -1.59 12.32
N ALA A 306 8.76 -1.55 12.76
CA ALA A 306 8.08 -0.30 13.12
C ALA A 306 8.56 0.30 14.45
N TYR A 307 9.22 -0.46 15.32
CA TYR A 307 9.66 -0.01 16.66
C TYR A 307 10.68 1.12 16.62
N LYS A 308 11.48 1.23 15.54
CA LYS A 308 12.40 2.37 15.39
C LYS A 308 11.69 3.72 15.37
N TYR A 309 10.39 3.73 15.06
CA TYR A 309 9.57 4.95 15.04
C TYR A 309 8.71 5.12 16.29
N LEU A 310 8.58 4.10 17.14
CA LEU A 310 7.56 4.04 18.18
C LEU A 310 7.66 5.16 19.22
N ILE A 311 8.87 5.51 19.68
CA ILE A 311 9.04 6.61 20.65
C ILE A 311 8.64 7.95 20.03
N LYS A 312 9.08 8.22 18.79
CA LYS A 312 8.72 9.46 18.08
C LYS A 312 7.21 9.54 17.84
N LEU A 313 6.58 8.40 17.50
CA LEU A 313 5.14 8.29 17.31
C LEU A 313 4.38 8.63 18.59
N LYS A 314 4.74 8.03 19.73
CA LYS A 314 4.09 8.30 21.02
C LYS A 314 4.20 9.77 21.40
N LEU A 315 5.40 10.36 21.26
CA LEU A 315 5.61 11.79 21.53
C LEU A 315 4.79 12.70 20.58
N ALA A 316 4.59 12.29 19.32
CA ALA A 316 3.77 13.02 18.38
C ALA A 316 2.29 12.93 18.75
N MET A 317 1.82 11.75 19.15
CA MET A 317 0.44 11.55 19.59
C MET A 317 0.09 12.33 20.87
N GLU A 318 1.01 12.39 21.86
CA GLU A 318 0.82 13.15 23.10
C GLU A 318 0.68 14.68 22.87
N LYS A 319 1.30 15.23 21.83
CA LYS A 319 1.23 16.66 21.52
C LYS A 319 -0.14 17.10 20.96
N HIS A 320 -0.98 16.15 20.63
CA HIS A 320 -2.28 16.37 19.98
C HIS A 320 -3.45 15.86 20.84
N ASP A 321 -3.20 15.53 22.11
CA ASP A 321 -4.18 15.37 23.18
C ASP A 321 -4.35 16.71 23.89
#